data_1bedcc03dfea2ba9adb131a9cad3a30c
#
_entry.id   1bedcc03dfea2ba9adb131a9cad3a30c
#
_cell.length_a   1.000
_cell.length_b   1.000
_cell.length_c   1.000
_cell.angle_alpha   90.00
_cell.angle_beta   90.00
_cell.angle_gamma   90.00
#
_symmetry.space_group_name_H-M   'P 1'
#
loop_
_entity.id
_entity.type
_entity.pdbx_description
1 polymer ?
#
loop_
_entity_poly.entity_id
_entity_poly.type
_entity_poly.pdbx_seq_one_letter_code
_entity_poly.pdbx_strand_id
1 'polypeptide(L)'
;MKTKRKHIELSILFGLIFAILVSFSGFDAACADIRKNVVRLHIIANSDSSADQELKLKVRDAILAESEAIFENSDNYTEAVKSCTENLGFFEDIANKTIAENGFDYTAVAEFTTCYFETRHYENFTLPAGNYQSLNIKLGEKAGKNWWCVVFPAVCIPAAVDTDLSKSVNEEGVKITSNPTKYIMKFKIVEIYENIKNALNFI
;
A
#
# COMPACT_ATOMS: atom_id res chain seq x y z
N MET A 1 -35.64 35.05 -24.55
CA MET A 1 -34.49 34.26 -25.05
C MET A 1 -33.38 34.10 -24.01
N LYS A 2 -32.93 35.15 -23.29
CA LYS A 2 -31.81 35.05 -22.31
C LYS A 2 -32.09 34.09 -21.15
N THR A 3 -33.30 33.94 -20.65
CA THR A 3 -33.66 33.06 -19.53
C THR A 3 -33.57 31.57 -19.93
N LYS A 4 -34.09 31.20 -21.09
CA LYS A 4 -34.00 29.81 -21.61
C LYS A 4 -32.52 29.37 -21.78
N ARG A 5 -31.66 30.26 -22.30
CA ARG A 5 -30.23 30.00 -22.46
C ARG A 5 -29.53 29.74 -21.13
N LYS A 6 -29.83 30.55 -20.09
CA LYS A 6 -29.29 30.32 -18.73
C LYS A 6 -29.71 28.99 -18.14
N HIS A 7 -30.94 28.54 -18.35
CA HIS A 7 -31.39 27.23 -17.87
C HIS A 7 -30.68 26.09 -18.60
N ILE A 8 -30.42 26.22 -19.91
CA ILE A 8 -29.64 25.23 -20.65
C ILE A 8 -28.20 25.19 -20.17
N GLU A 9 -27.55 26.34 -19.99
CA GLU A 9 -26.17 26.44 -19.49
C GLU A 9 -26.07 25.81 -18.09
N LEU A 10 -27.03 26.08 -17.21
CA LEU A 10 -27.08 25.53 -15.86
C LEU A 10 -27.30 24.00 -15.87
N SER A 11 -28.18 23.49 -16.75
CA SER A 11 -28.43 22.06 -16.89
C SER A 11 -27.19 21.32 -17.40
N ILE A 12 -26.45 21.91 -18.35
CA ILE A 12 -25.18 21.34 -18.86
C ILE A 12 -24.14 21.32 -17.72
N LEU A 13 -24.04 22.41 -16.95
CA LEU A 13 -23.11 22.48 -15.80
C LEU A 13 -23.42 21.42 -14.75
N PHE A 14 -24.69 21.28 -14.35
CA PHE A 14 -25.08 20.23 -13.40
C PHE A 14 -24.88 18.83 -13.96
N GLY A 15 -25.16 18.59 -15.23
CA GLY A 15 -24.91 17.31 -15.91
C GLY A 15 -23.40 16.97 -15.91
N LEU A 16 -22.55 17.95 -16.17
CA LEU A 16 -21.09 17.76 -16.15
C LEU A 16 -20.58 17.44 -14.73
N ILE A 17 -21.04 18.22 -13.72
CA ILE A 17 -20.69 17.97 -12.32
C ILE A 17 -21.13 16.56 -11.91
N PHE A 18 -22.36 16.18 -12.23
CA PHE A 18 -22.89 14.86 -11.92
C PHE A 18 -22.06 13.73 -12.58
N ALA A 19 -21.70 13.89 -13.86
CA ALA A 19 -20.86 12.92 -14.57
C ALA A 19 -19.46 12.78 -13.94
N ILE A 20 -18.87 13.91 -13.48
CA ILE A 20 -17.59 13.90 -12.77
C ILE A 20 -17.73 13.14 -11.44
N LEU A 21 -18.77 13.43 -10.64
CA LEU A 21 -19.01 12.77 -9.36
C LEU A 21 -19.21 11.25 -9.51
N VAL A 22 -20.02 10.82 -10.50
CA VAL A 22 -20.22 9.39 -10.80
C VAL A 22 -18.93 8.72 -11.24
N SER A 23 -18.15 9.37 -12.13
CA SER A 23 -16.85 8.86 -12.58
C SER A 23 -15.83 8.74 -11.44
N PHE A 24 -15.88 9.65 -10.46
CA PHE A 24 -15.02 9.61 -9.30
C PHE A 24 -15.44 8.53 -8.30
N SER A 25 -16.73 8.39 -8.04
CA SER A 25 -17.29 7.37 -7.14
C SER A 25 -16.88 5.94 -7.55
N GLY A 26 -16.96 5.60 -8.84
CA GLY A 26 -16.50 4.31 -9.33
C GLY A 26 -15.01 4.08 -9.14
N PHE A 27 -14.19 5.12 -9.36
CA PHE A 27 -12.76 5.04 -9.15
C PHE A 27 -12.39 4.88 -7.66
N ASP A 28 -13.05 5.61 -6.77
CA ASP A 28 -12.83 5.48 -5.32
C ASP A 28 -13.24 4.10 -4.80
N ALA A 29 -14.35 3.55 -5.30
CA ALA A 29 -14.78 2.19 -4.98
C ALA A 29 -13.73 1.13 -5.39
N ALA A 30 -13.12 1.26 -6.57
CA ALA A 30 -12.04 0.39 -7.01
C ALA A 30 -10.77 0.58 -6.16
N CYS A 31 -10.43 1.82 -5.78
CA CYS A 31 -9.35 2.08 -4.83
C CYS A 31 -9.61 1.45 -3.45
N ALA A 32 -10.86 1.48 -2.98
CA ALA A 32 -11.26 0.84 -1.73
C ALA A 32 -11.16 -0.69 -1.79
N ASP A 33 -11.50 -1.29 -2.92
CA ASP A 33 -11.31 -2.72 -3.15
C ASP A 33 -9.83 -3.11 -3.12
N ILE A 34 -8.96 -2.35 -3.79
CA ILE A 34 -7.51 -2.57 -3.74
C ILE A 34 -7.01 -2.52 -2.29
N ARG A 35 -7.40 -1.50 -1.53
CA ARG A 35 -6.97 -1.34 -0.12
C ARG A 35 -7.40 -2.51 0.77
N LYS A 36 -8.53 -3.14 0.49
CA LYS A 36 -9.08 -4.28 1.25
C LYS A 36 -8.53 -5.65 0.84
N ASN A 37 -7.75 -5.71 -0.22
CA ASN A 37 -7.23 -6.95 -0.78
C ASN A 37 -5.71 -7.00 -0.86
N VAL A 38 -5.04 -6.00 -0.26
CA VAL A 38 -3.57 -5.90 -0.25
C VAL A 38 -3.05 -5.75 1.17
N VAL A 39 -2.09 -6.59 1.55
CA VAL A 39 -1.32 -6.43 2.80
C VAL A 39 0.01 -5.76 2.46
N ARG A 40 0.30 -4.66 3.16
CA ARG A 40 1.52 -3.86 2.94
C ARG A 40 2.65 -4.32 3.85
N LEU A 41 3.88 -4.00 3.44
CA LEU A 41 5.07 -4.09 4.27
C LEU A 41 5.64 -2.68 4.50
N HIS A 42 5.91 -2.35 5.74
CA HIS A 42 6.52 -1.10 6.16
C HIS A 42 7.74 -1.38 7.04
N ILE A 43 8.92 -0.99 6.59
CA ILE A 43 10.15 -1.13 7.38
C ILE A 43 10.71 0.25 7.71
N ILE A 44 10.94 0.51 8.98
CA ILE A 44 11.48 1.76 9.49
C ILE A 44 12.91 1.51 9.95
N ALA A 45 13.87 2.22 9.34
CA ALA A 45 15.28 2.10 9.74
C ALA A 45 15.54 2.70 11.12
N ASN A 46 16.59 2.23 11.78
CA ASN A 46 17.05 2.79 13.04
C ASN A 46 17.40 4.29 12.89
N SER A 47 18.18 4.65 11.86
CA SER A 47 18.54 6.04 11.55
C SER A 47 18.68 6.27 10.05
N ASP A 48 19.04 7.51 9.67
CA ASP A 48 19.31 7.88 8.26
C ASP A 48 20.79 7.64 7.86
N SER A 49 21.60 7.00 8.71
CA SER A 49 22.96 6.60 8.35
C SER A 49 22.96 5.65 7.16
N SER A 50 23.99 5.69 6.32
CA SER A 50 24.10 4.76 5.18
C SER A 50 24.08 3.29 5.62
N ALA A 51 24.70 2.97 6.75
CA ALA A 51 24.74 1.63 7.31
C ALA A 51 23.34 1.13 7.72
N ASP A 52 22.56 1.96 8.44
CA ASP A 52 21.18 1.61 8.82
C ASP A 52 20.23 1.51 7.60
N GLN A 53 20.44 2.36 6.60
CA GLN A 53 19.65 2.29 5.36
C GLN A 53 19.97 1.04 4.55
N GLU A 54 21.24 0.61 4.50
CA GLU A 54 21.65 -0.65 3.87
C GLU A 54 21.11 -1.86 4.65
N LEU A 55 21.22 -1.86 5.98
CA LEU A 55 20.67 -2.93 6.82
C LEU A 55 19.17 -3.07 6.63
N LYS A 56 18.42 -1.96 6.59
CA LYS A 56 16.97 -1.99 6.29
C LYS A 56 16.65 -2.74 5.00
N LEU A 57 17.47 -2.56 3.95
CA LEU A 57 17.25 -3.27 2.69
C LEU A 57 17.55 -4.77 2.82
N LYS A 58 18.56 -5.17 3.60
CA LYS A 58 18.84 -6.57 3.90
C LYS A 58 17.71 -7.22 4.70
N VAL A 59 17.17 -6.52 5.70
CA VAL A 59 15.99 -6.97 6.46
C VAL A 59 14.79 -7.13 5.54
N ARG A 60 14.53 -6.17 4.64
CA ARG A 60 13.48 -6.28 3.63
C ARG A 60 13.63 -7.56 2.81
N ASP A 61 14.83 -7.81 2.28
CA ASP A 61 15.07 -8.96 1.41
C ASP A 61 14.87 -10.28 2.14
N ALA A 62 15.34 -10.36 3.41
CA ALA A 62 15.12 -11.54 4.26
C ALA A 62 13.62 -11.75 4.57
N ILE A 63 12.89 -10.71 4.93
CA ILE A 63 11.43 -10.79 5.16
C ILE A 63 10.69 -11.24 3.90
N LEU A 64 11.01 -10.67 2.74
CA LEU A 64 10.34 -11.03 1.48
C LEU A 64 10.63 -12.47 1.06
N ALA A 65 11.86 -12.96 1.24
CA ALA A 65 12.23 -14.32 0.91
C ALA A 65 11.44 -15.35 1.73
N GLU A 66 11.27 -15.10 3.02
CA GLU A 66 10.56 -16.03 3.92
C GLU A 66 9.03 -15.84 3.85
N SER A 67 8.56 -14.67 3.41
CA SER A 67 7.12 -14.39 3.31
C SER A 67 6.43 -15.24 2.24
N GLU A 68 7.13 -15.68 1.21
CA GLU A 68 6.60 -16.56 0.17
C GLU A 68 6.05 -17.86 0.81
N ALA A 69 6.84 -18.54 1.65
CA ALA A 69 6.42 -19.76 2.32
C ALA A 69 5.24 -19.55 3.29
N ILE A 70 5.19 -18.40 3.95
CA ILE A 70 4.09 -18.06 4.87
C ILE A 70 2.77 -17.86 4.12
N PHE A 71 2.83 -17.23 2.93
CA PHE A 71 1.63 -16.91 2.14
C PHE A 71 1.31 -17.95 1.06
N GLU A 72 2.13 -19.00 0.89
CA GLU A 72 1.92 -20.04 -0.11
C GLU A 72 0.52 -20.68 -0.05
N ASN A 73 -0.02 -20.82 1.17
CA ASN A 73 -1.35 -21.38 1.42
C ASN A 73 -2.42 -20.32 1.68
N SER A 74 -2.15 -19.07 1.36
CA SER A 74 -3.12 -17.99 1.54
C SER A 74 -3.81 -17.68 0.21
N ASP A 75 -4.99 -18.27 0.00
CA ASP A 75 -5.76 -18.11 -1.24
C ASP A 75 -6.49 -16.75 -1.31
N ASN A 76 -6.59 -16.04 -0.17
CA ASN A 76 -7.30 -14.77 -0.08
C ASN A 76 -6.73 -13.85 1.00
N TYR A 77 -7.18 -12.58 0.96
CA TYR A 77 -6.76 -11.54 1.91
C TYR A 77 -6.97 -11.92 3.38
N THR A 78 -8.09 -12.56 3.72
CA THR A 78 -8.40 -12.93 5.12
C THR A 78 -7.39 -13.95 5.66
N GLU A 79 -7.03 -14.92 4.86
CA GLU A 79 -5.99 -15.90 5.19
C GLU A 79 -4.62 -15.25 5.28
N ALA A 80 -4.28 -14.34 4.37
CA ALA A 80 -3.04 -13.60 4.43
C ALA A 80 -2.92 -12.73 5.69
N VAL A 81 -3.99 -12.05 6.09
CA VAL A 81 -4.04 -11.30 7.36
C VAL A 81 -3.84 -12.21 8.55
N LYS A 82 -4.49 -13.37 8.57
CA LYS A 82 -4.33 -14.37 9.61
C LYS A 82 -2.90 -14.89 9.68
N SER A 83 -2.34 -15.31 8.53
CA SER A 83 -0.96 -15.79 8.43
C SER A 83 0.05 -14.73 8.92
N CYS A 84 -0.15 -13.45 8.55
CA CYS A 84 0.67 -12.35 9.05
C CYS A 84 0.62 -12.23 10.57
N THR A 85 -0.58 -12.27 11.13
CA THR A 85 -0.80 -12.08 12.58
C THR A 85 -0.24 -13.25 13.40
N GLU A 86 -0.41 -14.46 12.92
CA GLU A 86 0.07 -15.68 13.60
C GLU A 86 1.61 -15.84 13.52
N ASN A 87 2.26 -15.21 12.53
CA ASN A 87 3.71 -15.32 12.31
C ASN A 87 4.49 -14.05 12.67
N LEU A 88 3.94 -13.14 13.48
CA LEU A 88 4.65 -11.90 13.88
C LEU A 88 6.01 -12.19 14.54
N GLY A 89 6.06 -13.15 15.47
CA GLY A 89 7.31 -13.54 16.12
C GLY A 89 8.35 -14.06 15.14
N PHE A 90 7.92 -14.81 14.11
CA PHE A 90 8.82 -15.30 13.08
C PHE A 90 9.42 -14.17 12.23
N PHE A 91 8.63 -13.18 11.84
CA PHE A 91 9.13 -12.00 11.13
C PHE A 91 10.09 -11.16 12.00
N GLU A 92 9.81 -11.06 13.30
CA GLU A 92 10.68 -10.40 14.26
C GLU A 92 12.02 -11.15 14.42
N ASP A 93 11.98 -12.47 14.49
CA ASP A 93 13.18 -13.32 14.56
C ASP A 93 14.05 -13.19 13.30
N ILE A 94 13.44 -13.17 12.09
CA ILE A 94 14.18 -12.93 10.83
C ILE A 94 14.87 -11.58 10.86
N ALA A 95 14.15 -10.53 11.26
CA ALA A 95 14.70 -9.19 11.33
C ALA A 95 15.87 -9.12 12.33
N ASN A 96 15.70 -9.67 13.52
CA ASN A 96 16.72 -9.70 14.58
C ASN A 96 17.95 -10.52 14.18
N LYS A 97 17.75 -11.67 13.54
CA LYS A 97 18.83 -12.47 12.98
C LYS A 97 19.63 -11.68 11.95
N THR A 98 18.95 -11.02 11.02
CA THR A 98 19.61 -10.21 9.98
C THR A 98 20.40 -9.05 10.59
N ILE A 99 19.86 -8.39 11.63
CA ILE A 99 20.53 -7.32 12.37
C ILE A 99 21.84 -7.84 13.00
N ALA A 100 21.75 -8.95 13.74
CA ALA A 100 22.90 -9.54 14.42
C ALA A 100 23.99 -10.03 13.45
N GLU A 101 23.62 -10.69 12.35
CA GLU A 101 24.53 -11.15 11.31
C GLU A 101 25.28 -10.02 10.60
N ASN A 102 24.73 -8.79 10.63
CA ASN A 102 25.37 -7.61 10.08
C ASN A 102 26.10 -6.75 11.15
N GLY A 103 26.25 -7.25 12.37
CA GLY A 103 27.08 -6.66 13.41
C GLY A 103 26.46 -5.46 14.12
N PHE A 104 25.12 -5.34 14.11
CA PHE A 104 24.41 -4.31 14.87
C PHE A 104 23.92 -4.87 16.20
N ASP A 105 23.78 -4.02 17.22
CA ASP A 105 23.47 -4.36 18.61
C ASP A 105 22.04 -4.00 19.05
N TYR A 106 21.26 -3.38 18.19
CA TYR A 106 19.84 -3.10 18.45
C TYR A 106 18.94 -4.23 17.94
N THR A 107 17.67 -4.19 18.33
CA THR A 107 16.67 -5.18 17.94
C THR A 107 15.57 -4.57 17.05
N ALA A 108 14.85 -5.44 16.37
CA ALA A 108 13.61 -5.10 15.64
C ALA A 108 12.38 -5.48 16.48
N VAL A 109 11.27 -4.82 16.19
CA VAL A 109 9.92 -5.20 16.64
C VAL A 109 9.02 -5.33 15.43
N ALA A 110 8.30 -6.45 15.35
CA ALA A 110 7.27 -6.68 14.34
C ALA A 110 5.88 -6.41 14.91
N GLU A 111 5.05 -5.68 14.18
CA GLU A 111 3.65 -5.46 14.52
C GLU A 111 2.76 -5.51 13.29
N PHE A 112 1.51 -5.92 13.47
CA PHE A 112 0.51 -5.89 12.42
C PHE A 112 -0.57 -4.88 12.77
N THR A 113 -0.70 -3.82 11.96
CA THR A 113 -1.62 -2.71 12.25
C THR A 113 -2.07 -2.01 10.98
N THR A 114 -3.07 -1.16 11.12
CA THR A 114 -3.52 -0.29 10.02
C THR A 114 -2.62 0.94 9.94
N CYS A 115 -2.01 1.13 8.76
CA CYS A 115 -1.18 2.30 8.48
C CYS A 115 -1.67 3.05 7.25
N TYR A 116 -1.49 4.38 7.28
CA TYR A 116 -1.71 5.22 6.12
C TYR A 116 -0.52 5.13 5.15
N PHE A 117 -0.82 4.97 3.88
CA PHE A 117 0.15 5.00 2.78
C PHE A 117 -0.26 6.06 1.76
N GLU A 118 0.71 6.85 1.30
CA GLU A 118 0.53 7.70 0.12
C GLU A 118 0.43 6.85 -1.15
N THR A 119 -0.02 7.46 -2.25
CA THR A 119 0.04 6.81 -3.57
C THR A 119 1.47 6.38 -3.88
N ARG A 120 1.67 5.11 -4.21
CA ARG A 120 2.98 4.54 -4.51
C ARG A 120 3.01 3.94 -5.90
N HIS A 121 4.01 4.39 -6.66
CA HIS A 121 4.31 3.87 -7.99
C HIS A 121 5.39 2.80 -7.89
N TYR A 122 5.10 1.64 -8.42
CA TYR A 122 6.03 0.53 -8.61
C TYR A 122 6.28 0.37 -10.11
N GLU A 123 7.21 -0.48 -10.51
CA GLU A 123 7.59 -0.64 -11.92
C GLU A 123 6.39 -0.97 -12.82
N ASN A 124 5.55 -1.90 -12.39
CA ASN A 124 4.44 -2.44 -13.21
C ASN A 124 3.04 -2.05 -12.70
N PHE A 125 2.93 -1.38 -11.55
CA PHE A 125 1.63 -1.02 -10.98
C PHE A 125 1.69 0.20 -10.06
N THR A 126 0.53 0.76 -9.75
CA THR A 126 0.39 1.87 -8.80
C THR A 126 -0.67 1.53 -7.76
N LEU A 127 -0.35 1.71 -6.49
CA LEU A 127 -1.33 1.56 -5.41
C LEU A 127 -1.84 2.92 -4.94
N PRO A 128 -3.16 3.05 -4.75
CA PRO A 128 -3.78 4.30 -4.27
C PRO A 128 -3.39 4.62 -2.83
N ALA A 129 -3.48 5.89 -2.48
CA ALA A 129 -3.36 6.34 -1.09
C ALA A 129 -4.51 5.80 -0.23
N GLY A 130 -4.25 5.67 1.07
CA GLY A 130 -5.24 5.31 2.07
C GLY A 130 -4.70 4.38 3.16
N ASN A 131 -5.61 3.92 4.01
CA ASN A 131 -5.29 3.01 5.09
C ASN A 131 -5.27 1.55 4.62
N TYR A 132 -4.18 0.85 4.92
CA TYR A 132 -3.97 -0.56 4.62
C TYR A 132 -3.62 -1.33 5.88
N GLN A 133 -3.95 -2.61 5.91
CA GLN A 133 -3.32 -3.53 6.86
C GLN A 133 -1.86 -3.71 6.47
N SER A 134 -0.97 -3.65 7.44
CA SER A 134 0.47 -3.61 7.21
C SER A 134 1.25 -4.39 8.25
N LEU A 135 2.18 -5.22 7.77
CA LEU A 135 3.27 -5.75 8.57
C LEU A 135 4.32 -4.64 8.72
N ASN A 136 4.55 -4.19 9.94
CA ASN A 136 5.52 -3.15 10.25
C ASN A 136 6.72 -3.75 10.98
N ILE A 137 7.91 -3.54 10.45
CA ILE A 137 9.17 -3.93 11.05
C ILE A 137 9.91 -2.66 11.47
N LYS A 138 10.06 -2.44 12.76
CA LYS A 138 10.68 -1.25 13.35
C LYS A 138 12.07 -1.60 13.86
N LEU A 139 13.11 -1.01 13.27
CA LEU A 139 14.50 -1.29 13.61
C LEU A 139 15.01 -0.24 14.62
N GLY A 140 15.51 -0.70 15.76
CA GLY A 140 16.11 0.16 16.78
C GLY A 140 15.23 1.34 17.19
N GLU A 141 15.78 2.55 17.08
CA GLU A 141 15.11 3.81 17.45
C GLU A 141 14.02 4.25 16.47
N LYS A 142 13.87 3.55 15.31
CA LYS A 142 12.84 3.85 14.28
C LYS A 142 12.81 5.32 13.83
N ALA A 143 13.99 5.96 13.80
CA ALA A 143 14.16 7.37 13.46
C ALA A 143 14.59 7.62 12.01
N GLY A 144 14.81 6.55 11.24
CA GLY A 144 15.27 6.64 9.85
C GLY A 144 14.16 6.57 8.80
N LYS A 145 14.58 6.68 7.54
CA LYS A 145 13.68 6.63 6.37
C LYS A 145 12.98 5.28 6.25
N ASN A 146 11.74 5.36 5.82
CA ASN A 146 10.84 4.23 5.63
C ASN A 146 11.09 3.50 4.30
N TRP A 147 10.80 2.19 4.29
CA TRP A 147 10.61 1.40 3.09
C TRP A 147 9.16 0.90 3.00
N TRP A 148 8.57 1.00 1.82
CA TRP A 148 7.16 0.70 1.57
C TRP A 148 7.03 -0.35 0.49
N CYS A 149 6.43 -1.50 0.80
CA CYS A 149 6.25 -2.62 -0.13
C CYS A 149 4.88 -3.29 0.01
N VAL A 150 4.73 -4.47 -0.58
CA VAL A 150 3.56 -5.34 -0.52
C VAL A 150 4.03 -6.74 -0.18
N VAL A 151 3.41 -7.40 0.79
CA VAL A 151 3.66 -8.81 1.10
C VAL A 151 2.58 -9.74 0.57
N PHE A 152 1.35 -9.24 0.42
CA PHE A 152 0.28 -10.01 -0.18
C PHE A 152 -0.60 -9.11 -1.07
N PRO A 153 -0.90 -9.52 -2.32
CA PRO A 153 -0.22 -10.62 -3.03
C PRO A 153 1.29 -10.36 -3.17
N ALA A 154 2.07 -11.40 -3.41
CA ALA A 154 3.53 -11.35 -3.45
C ALA A 154 4.05 -10.64 -4.72
N VAL A 155 3.90 -9.31 -4.77
CA VAL A 155 4.25 -8.47 -5.95
C VAL A 155 5.61 -7.78 -5.84
N CYS A 156 6.28 -7.86 -4.69
CA CYS A 156 7.59 -7.22 -4.46
C CYS A 156 8.75 -8.21 -4.43
N ILE A 157 8.52 -9.48 -4.74
CA ILE A 157 9.56 -10.50 -4.77
C ILE A 157 10.25 -10.45 -6.13
N PRO A 158 11.60 -10.27 -6.21
CA PRO A 158 12.34 -10.20 -7.48
C PRO A 158 12.20 -11.44 -8.36
N ALA A 159 11.86 -12.59 -7.79
CA ALA A 159 11.68 -13.87 -8.48
C ALA A 159 10.24 -14.13 -8.97
N ALA A 160 9.27 -13.34 -8.55
CA ALA A 160 7.90 -13.47 -9.01
C ALA A 160 7.75 -12.89 -10.42
N VAL A 161 7.98 -13.73 -11.41
CA VAL A 161 7.91 -13.42 -12.85
C VAL A 161 6.49 -13.07 -13.29
N ASP A 162 5.48 -13.42 -12.49
CA ASP A 162 4.05 -13.10 -12.69
C ASP A 162 3.46 -12.51 -11.40
N THR A 163 3.77 -11.25 -11.15
CA THR A 163 3.13 -10.47 -10.07
C THR A 163 1.71 -10.12 -10.46
N ASP A 164 0.81 -11.07 -10.26
CA ASP A 164 -0.57 -10.94 -10.73
C ASP A 164 -1.50 -10.44 -9.62
N LEU A 165 -1.65 -9.10 -9.54
CA LEU A 165 -2.68 -8.46 -8.70
C LEU A 165 -4.10 -8.96 -9.03
N SER A 166 -4.31 -9.57 -10.21
CA SER A 166 -5.62 -10.06 -10.64
C SER A 166 -6.18 -11.18 -9.77
N LYS A 167 -5.31 -11.90 -9.03
CA LYS A 167 -5.72 -12.94 -8.09
C LYS A 167 -6.40 -12.38 -6.83
N SER A 168 -6.14 -11.13 -6.48
CA SER A 168 -6.60 -10.55 -5.22
C SER A 168 -7.49 -9.32 -5.39
N VAL A 169 -7.41 -8.66 -6.55
CA VAL A 169 -8.11 -7.41 -6.86
C VAL A 169 -9.04 -7.62 -8.05
N ASN A 170 -10.21 -6.97 -8.06
CA ASN A 170 -11.15 -7.09 -9.16
C ASN A 170 -10.62 -6.50 -10.49
N GLU A 171 -11.24 -6.82 -11.62
CA GLU A 171 -10.80 -6.38 -12.96
C GLU A 171 -10.64 -4.85 -13.09
N GLU A 172 -11.52 -4.06 -12.46
CA GLU A 172 -11.42 -2.60 -12.49
C GLU A 172 -10.21 -2.11 -11.69
N GLY A 173 -9.94 -2.73 -10.52
CA GLY A 173 -8.75 -2.44 -9.72
C GLY A 173 -7.46 -2.78 -10.47
N VAL A 174 -7.39 -3.94 -11.13
CA VAL A 174 -6.25 -4.32 -11.98
C VAL A 174 -6.04 -3.30 -13.09
N LYS A 175 -7.10 -2.90 -13.80
CA LYS A 175 -7.04 -1.93 -14.88
C LYS A 175 -6.54 -0.55 -14.41
N ILE A 176 -6.95 -0.12 -13.22
CA ILE A 176 -6.55 1.16 -12.63
C ILE A 176 -5.08 1.11 -12.22
N THR A 177 -4.64 0.05 -11.55
CA THR A 177 -3.27 -0.10 -11.06
C THR A 177 -2.26 -0.24 -12.19
N SER A 178 -2.60 -0.98 -13.26
CA SER A 178 -1.70 -1.24 -14.39
C SER A 178 -1.61 -0.08 -15.40
N ASN A 179 -2.47 0.94 -15.32
CA ASN A 179 -2.47 2.10 -16.22
C ASN A 179 -2.37 3.43 -15.47
N PRO A 180 -1.33 3.64 -14.63
CA PRO A 180 -1.27 4.78 -13.73
C PRO A 180 -1.29 6.13 -14.47
N THR A 181 -0.67 6.23 -15.65
CA THR A 181 -0.62 7.46 -16.45
C THR A 181 -2.00 7.96 -16.85
N LYS A 182 -2.94 7.05 -17.13
CA LYS A 182 -4.33 7.38 -17.46
C LYS A 182 -5.10 7.94 -16.25
N TYR A 183 -4.71 7.57 -15.04
CA TYR A 183 -5.44 7.87 -13.81
C TYR A 183 -4.70 8.81 -12.85
N ILE A 184 -3.58 9.42 -13.24
CA ILE A 184 -2.74 10.31 -12.39
C ILE A 184 -3.59 11.31 -11.60
N MET A 185 -4.47 12.04 -12.29
CA MET A 185 -5.31 13.06 -11.65
C MET A 185 -6.29 12.45 -10.64
N LYS A 186 -6.85 11.28 -10.94
CA LYS A 186 -7.77 10.58 -10.04
C LYS A 186 -7.05 10.06 -8.80
N PHE A 187 -5.86 9.48 -8.94
CA PHE A 187 -5.02 9.09 -7.81
C PHE A 187 -4.67 10.28 -6.92
N LYS A 188 -4.33 11.43 -7.52
CA LYS A 188 -4.03 12.64 -6.75
C LYS A 188 -5.23 13.18 -5.98
N ILE A 189 -6.42 13.11 -6.55
CA ILE A 189 -7.66 13.51 -5.87
C ILE A 189 -7.96 12.56 -4.70
N VAL A 190 -7.82 11.24 -4.90
CA VAL A 190 -7.98 10.25 -3.82
C VAL A 190 -6.97 10.49 -2.70
N GLU A 191 -5.71 10.76 -3.03
CA GLU A 191 -4.66 11.07 -2.05
C GLU A 191 -5.02 12.31 -1.20
N ILE A 192 -5.48 13.39 -1.85
CA ILE A 192 -5.92 14.59 -1.13
C ILE A 192 -7.12 14.27 -0.22
N TYR A 193 -8.10 13.53 -0.73
CA TYR A 193 -9.29 13.13 0.03
C TYR A 193 -8.93 12.28 1.25
N GLU A 194 -8.11 11.24 1.06
CA GLU A 194 -7.69 10.35 2.15
C GLU A 194 -6.78 11.08 3.17
N ASN A 195 -5.95 12.02 2.73
CA ASN A 195 -5.16 12.87 3.64
C ASN A 195 -6.06 13.74 4.53
N ILE A 196 -7.09 14.37 3.95
CA ILE A 196 -8.06 15.19 4.70
C ILE A 196 -8.81 14.31 5.69
N LYS A 197 -9.30 13.16 5.25
CA LYS A 197 -10.03 12.20 6.09
C LYS A 197 -9.16 11.70 7.25
N ASN A 198 -7.91 11.36 6.98
CA ASN A 198 -6.96 10.92 8.00
C ASN A 198 -6.69 12.04 9.02
N ALA A 199 -6.49 13.28 8.57
CA ALA A 199 -6.32 14.43 9.46
C ALA A 199 -7.54 14.69 10.34
N LEU A 200 -8.75 14.52 9.82
CA LEU A 200 -10.00 14.70 10.58
C LEU A 200 -10.25 13.58 11.60
N ASN A 201 -9.79 12.36 11.34
CA ASN A 201 -9.93 11.23 12.27
C ASN A 201 -8.92 11.29 13.43
N PHE A 202 -7.95 12.20 13.40
CA PHE A 202 -7.02 12.49 14.49
C PHE A 202 -7.52 13.58 15.46
N ILE A 203 -8.68 14.20 15.20
CA ILE A 203 -9.35 15.17 16.07
C ILE A 203 -10.51 14.47 16.79
#